data_3643911c74601211070030a0ef35ed04
#
_entry.id   3643911c74601211070030a0ef35ed04
#
_cell.length_a   1.000
_cell.length_b   1.000
_cell.length_c   1.000
_cell.angle_alpha   90.00
_cell.angle_beta   90.00
_cell.angle_gamma   90.00
#
_symmetry.space_group_name_H-M   'P 1'
#
loop_
_entity.id
_entity.type
_entity.pdbx_description
1 polymer ?
#
loop_
_entity_poly.entity_id
_entity_poly.type
_entity_poly.pdbx_seq_one_letter_code
_entity_poly.pdbx_strand_id
1 'polypeptide(L)'
;MKKLKGKFAFALFILSWIVLYWLTRAQTPWQNTVGTGGSGNEICIDLGDIPRQNYDSMGFTKAVVRYAEGENGWIVGTERGELFLFSNEGKQIWKHSLGIGKLISVCLSRDGKVAYVGEQSPSGNLYAVDVHSGDILWQHAAADFIGSDASQRSNPSVVHISVDGNNHVYANIYRFLMQKDGLRGYSARMIAVSETGEILWKFPSAENMDSWINWCDVNDENGSVVLSTSAYEYQADRKYNDTMYFIDKNTGVLLNSASISPIPPFDSTVMRGSPNFSRSGKYLAAASSDGRAFLLDPTGHVLWQRTLSRPTMVDGAWINASGRDGFALSEGIVFTTINTFNRENWQLPTPVEHPGNNSLFFFRYDGTFVYQFMSKGTMEEIAFADGKIACAVGRNVRTHDYSAHGALLLNIEDGSIAGFFHTEGPLQSVGISQDAVHMAGVEAPAVTPDGRIIGAYRLHIWTL
;
A
#
# COMPACT_ATOMS: atom_id res chain seq x y z
N MET A 1 -48.13 9.15 35.78
CA MET A 1 -47.46 9.36 34.47
C MET A 1 -45.95 9.59 34.53
N LYS A 2 -45.32 10.15 35.59
CA LYS A 2 -43.86 10.34 35.69
C LYS A 2 -43.03 9.03 35.81
N LYS A 3 -43.55 7.97 36.44
CA LYS A 3 -42.86 6.69 36.62
C LYS A 3 -42.74 5.83 35.34
N LEU A 4 -43.60 6.07 34.31
CA LEU A 4 -43.54 5.32 33.06
C LEU A 4 -42.45 5.89 32.12
N LYS A 5 -42.18 7.22 32.14
CA LYS A 5 -41.18 7.87 31.30
C LYS A 5 -39.74 7.43 31.64
N GLY A 6 -39.45 7.17 32.92
CA GLY A 6 -38.13 6.71 33.36
C GLY A 6 -37.83 5.27 32.94
N LYS A 7 -38.83 4.39 32.92
CA LYS A 7 -38.63 3.00 32.47
C LYS A 7 -38.42 2.89 30.94
N PHE A 8 -39.07 3.79 30.19
CA PHE A 8 -38.89 3.83 28.72
C PHE A 8 -37.53 4.39 28.33
N ALA A 9 -37.03 5.43 29.03
CA ALA A 9 -35.70 5.96 28.79
C ALA A 9 -34.59 4.97 29.19
N PHE A 10 -34.80 4.20 30.27
CA PHE A 10 -33.84 3.16 30.68
C PHE A 10 -33.83 1.97 29.73
N ALA A 11 -34.98 1.55 29.19
CA ALA A 11 -35.08 0.52 28.18
C ALA A 11 -34.41 0.94 26.84
N LEU A 12 -34.60 2.18 26.40
CA LEU A 12 -33.91 2.76 25.24
C LEU A 12 -32.39 2.86 25.44
N PHE A 13 -31.95 3.21 26.65
CA PHE A 13 -30.52 3.22 26.98
C PHE A 13 -29.89 1.81 26.94
N ILE A 14 -30.59 0.82 27.50
CA ILE A 14 -30.14 -0.59 27.43
C ILE A 14 -30.15 -1.10 25.98
N LEU A 15 -31.16 -0.79 25.17
CA LEU A 15 -31.19 -1.15 23.76
C LEU A 15 -30.07 -0.48 22.99
N SER A 16 -29.74 0.78 23.24
CA SER A 16 -28.61 1.45 22.60
C SER A 16 -27.28 0.83 23.00
N TRP A 17 -27.11 0.38 24.25
CA TRP A 17 -25.94 -0.36 24.70
C TRP A 17 -25.85 -1.77 24.08
N ILE A 18 -26.98 -2.45 23.95
CA ILE A 18 -27.03 -3.76 23.28
C ILE A 18 -26.70 -3.61 21.80
N VAL A 19 -27.24 -2.61 21.11
CA VAL A 19 -26.90 -2.32 19.71
C VAL A 19 -25.42 -1.91 19.56
N LEU A 20 -24.91 -1.08 20.45
CA LEU A 20 -23.49 -0.72 20.48
C LEU A 20 -22.62 -1.96 20.75
N TYR A 21 -23.02 -2.82 21.69
CA TYR A 21 -22.34 -4.08 22.01
C TYR A 21 -22.38 -5.08 20.85
N TRP A 22 -23.48 -5.16 20.10
CA TRP A 22 -23.55 -5.97 18.88
C TRP A 22 -22.79 -5.37 17.69
N LEU A 23 -22.78 -4.04 17.55
CA LEU A 23 -21.96 -3.34 16.56
C LEU A 23 -20.45 -3.46 16.85
N THR A 24 -20.08 -3.56 18.13
CA THR A 24 -18.68 -3.83 18.53
C THR A 24 -18.31 -5.32 18.47
N ARG A 25 -19.28 -6.25 18.44
CA ARG A 25 -19.05 -7.68 18.31
C ARG A 25 -18.95 -8.19 16.87
N ALA A 26 -19.23 -7.38 15.87
CA ALA A 26 -18.93 -7.70 14.47
C ALA A 26 -17.40 -7.63 14.16
N GLN A 27 -16.58 -7.29 15.17
CA GLN A 27 -15.14 -7.46 15.10
C GLN A 27 -14.83 -8.90 15.50
N THR A 28 -14.38 -9.71 14.55
CA THR A 28 -13.67 -10.94 14.89
C THR A 28 -12.30 -10.50 15.43
N PRO A 29 -12.08 -10.45 16.76
CA PRO A 29 -10.75 -10.14 17.24
C PRO A 29 -9.82 -11.22 16.71
N TRP A 30 -8.65 -10.85 16.26
CA TRP A 30 -7.56 -11.78 16.04
C TRP A 30 -7.45 -12.62 17.32
N GLN A 31 -8.00 -13.82 17.31
CA GLN A 31 -7.69 -14.79 18.32
C GLN A 31 -6.32 -15.36 17.96
N ASN A 32 -5.39 -15.35 18.93
CA ASN A 32 -4.18 -16.14 18.90
C ASN A 32 -4.56 -17.65 18.96
N THR A 33 -5.35 -18.13 18.06
CA THR A 33 -5.15 -19.46 17.60
C THR A 33 -3.81 -19.36 16.87
N VAL A 34 -2.74 -19.78 17.53
CA VAL A 34 -1.62 -20.40 16.85
C VAL A 34 -2.30 -21.45 16.00
N GLY A 35 -2.80 -21.03 14.86
CA GLY A 35 -3.26 -21.92 13.83
C GLY A 35 -2.03 -22.75 13.58
N THR A 36 -2.13 -24.02 13.79
CA THR A 36 -1.19 -24.98 13.24
C THR A 36 -0.96 -24.50 11.84
N GLY A 37 0.28 -24.00 11.58
CA GLY A 37 0.64 -23.40 10.31
C GLY A 37 0.07 -24.25 9.19
N GLY A 38 -0.47 -23.64 8.17
CA GLY A 38 -0.93 -24.38 7.01
C GLY A 38 0.15 -25.40 6.70
N SER A 39 -0.21 -26.66 6.55
CA SER A 39 0.70 -27.78 6.31
C SER A 39 1.31 -27.73 4.90
N GLY A 40 1.36 -26.54 4.29
CA GLY A 40 2.02 -26.27 3.03
C GLY A 40 3.54 -26.35 3.18
N ASN A 41 4.22 -26.90 2.19
CA ASN A 41 5.67 -26.87 2.13
C ASN A 41 6.14 -25.42 2.03
N GLU A 42 6.93 -24.99 3.02
CA GLU A 42 7.61 -23.70 2.99
C GLU A 42 9.00 -23.86 2.40
N ILE A 43 9.36 -22.94 1.50
CA ILE A 43 10.72 -22.78 0.99
C ILE A 43 11.20 -21.42 1.45
N CYS A 44 12.34 -21.38 2.13
CA CYS A 44 12.95 -20.16 2.64
C CYS A 44 14.30 -19.93 1.95
N ILE A 45 14.49 -18.78 1.33
CA ILE A 45 15.67 -18.43 0.53
C ILE A 45 16.31 -17.18 1.11
N ASP A 46 17.58 -17.27 1.48
CA ASP A 46 18.36 -16.12 1.91
C ASP A 46 18.65 -15.19 0.73
N LEU A 47 18.23 -13.94 0.85
CA LEU A 47 18.50 -12.87 -0.12
C LEU A 47 19.80 -12.12 0.17
N GLY A 48 20.51 -12.49 1.25
CA GLY A 48 21.78 -11.92 1.68
C GLY A 48 21.62 -10.69 2.58
N ASP A 49 22.76 -10.16 3.02
CA ASP A 49 22.81 -9.09 4.00
C ASP A 49 22.38 -7.73 3.41
N ILE A 50 21.72 -6.93 4.23
CA ILE A 50 21.46 -5.51 3.98
C ILE A 50 22.09 -4.66 5.07
N PRO A 51 22.40 -3.36 4.80
CA PRO A 51 22.99 -2.48 5.82
C PRO A 51 22.11 -2.39 7.07
N ARG A 52 22.73 -2.53 8.26
CA ARG A 52 22.01 -2.53 9.54
C ARG A 52 21.11 -1.30 9.76
N GLN A 53 21.52 -0.13 9.24
CA GLN A 53 20.69 1.08 9.31
C GLN A 53 19.38 0.98 8.52
N ASN A 54 19.26 -0.02 7.65
CA ASN A 54 18.07 -0.28 6.85
C ASN A 54 17.19 -1.39 7.46
N TYR A 55 17.58 -1.97 8.60
CA TYR A 55 16.73 -2.93 9.30
C TYR A 55 15.42 -2.25 9.71
N ASP A 56 14.36 -3.02 9.72
CA ASP A 56 13.03 -2.47 9.94
C ASP A 56 12.99 -1.54 11.16
N SER A 57 13.05 -0.28 10.85
CA SER A 57 12.74 0.80 11.74
C SER A 57 11.86 1.76 10.96
N MET A 58 10.55 1.49 10.96
CA MET A 58 9.54 2.33 10.31
C MET A 58 9.52 2.25 8.76
N GLY A 59 9.76 1.07 8.18
CA GLY A 59 9.61 0.84 6.73
C GLY A 59 10.77 1.34 5.87
N PHE A 60 11.97 1.41 6.40
CA PHE A 60 13.16 1.73 5.61
C PHE A 60 13.65 0.56 4.76
N THR A 61 13.46 -0.68 5.23
CA THR A 61 13.72 -1.85 4.40
C THR A 61 12.67 -1.94 3.30
N LYS A 62 13.11 -2.18 2.08
CA LYS A 62 12.23 -2.34 0.93
C LYS A 62 12.44 -3.70 0.30
N ALA A 63 11.35 -4.25 -0.17
CA ALA A 63 11.32 -5.45 -0.99
C ALA A 63 10.03 -5.43 -1.80
N VAL A 64 10.04 -6.06 -2.93
CA VAL A 64 8.84 -6.25 -3.75
C VAL A 64 8.85 -7.66 -4.30
N VAL A 65 7.75 -8.39 -4.15
CA VAL A 65 7.55 -9.70 -4.76
C VAL A 65 6.29 -9.69 -5.61
N ARG A 66 6.40 -10.23 -6.84
CA ARG A 66 5.27 -10.37 -7.77
C ARG A 66 5.31 -11.75 -8.42
N TYR A 67 4.14 -12.34 -8.59
CA TYR A 67 4.03 -13.61 -9.31
C TYR A 67 4.02 -13.38 -10.82
N ALA A 68 4.95 -14.02 -11.52
CA ALA A 68 5.04 -13.99 -12.98
C ALA A 68 4.35 -15.23 -13.55
N GLU A 69 3.07 -15.07 -13.92
CA GLU A 69 2.22 -16.17 -14.40
C GLU A 69 2.84 -16.93 -15.58
N GLY A 70 3.46 -16.21 -16.54
CA GLY A 70 4.07 -16.81 -17.74
C GLY A 70 5.27 -17.69 -17.44
N GLU A 71 5.98 -17.47 -16.36
CA GLU A 71 7.17 -18.21 -15.94
C GLU A 71 6.90 -19.14 -14.74
N ASN A 72 5.68 -19.15 -14.20
CA ASN A 72 5.31 -19.87 -12.98
C ASN A 72 6.31 -19.63 -11.84
N GLY A 73 6.60 -18.36 -11.56
CA GLY A 73 7.66 -17.99 -10.65
C GLY A 73 7.52 -16.60 -10.06
N TRP A 74 8.53 -16.19 -9.32
CA TRP A 74 8.51 -15.00 -8.48
C TRP A 74 9.57 -14.00 -8.89
N ILE A 75 9.15 -12.82 -9.33
CA ILE A 75 10.03 -11.65 -9.49
C ILE A 75 10.21 -11.00 -8.11
N VAL A 76 11.48 -10.83 -7.71
CA VAL A 76 11.83 -10.27 -6.40
C VAL A 76 12.82 -9.12 -6.57
N GLY A 77 12.40 -7.92 -6.19
CA GLY A 77 13.25 -6.73 -6.14
C GLY A 77 13.77 -6.47 -4.73
N THR A 78 15.04 -6.09 -4.60
CA THR A 78 15.73 -5.98 -3.32
C THR A 78 16.22 -4.57 -2.98
N GLU A 79 16.58 -4.38 -1.70
CA GLU A 79 17.25 -3.18 -1.15
C GLU A 79 18.59 -2.85 -1.82
N ARG A 80 19.21 -3.82 -2.52
CA ARG A 80 20.53 -3.68 -3.12
C ARG A 80 20.52 -3.49 -4.62
N GLY A 81 19.35 -3.21 -5.20
CA GLY A 81 19.23 -3.04 -6.65
C GLY A 81 19.30 -4.37 -7.44
N GLU A 82 19.12 -5.50 -6.76
CA GLU A 82 19.12 -6.81 -7.38
C GLU A 82 17.69 -7.23 -7.69
N LEU A 83 17.48 -7.72 -8.90
CA LEU A 83 16.25 -8.34 -9.36
C LEU A 83 16.48 -9.82 -9.61
N PHE A 84 15.57 -10.64 -9.12
CA PHE A 84 15.63 -12.10 -9.26
C PHE A 84 14.38 -12.64 -9.92
N LEU A 85 14.50 -13.77 -10.58
CA LEU A 85 13.40 -14.68 -10.86
C LEU A 85 13.68 -16.02 -10.15
N PHE A 86 12.73 -16.45 -9.33
CA PHE A 86 12.72 -17.76 -8.68
C PHE A 86 11.55 -18.60 -9.19
N SER A 87 11.74 -19.91 -9.34
CA SER A 87 10.63 -20.84 -9.58
C SER A 87 9.79 -21.04 -8.31
N ASN A 88 8.63 -21.69 -8.43
CA ASN A 88 7.79 -22.07 -7.28
C ASN A 88 8.49 -23.02 -6.31
N GLU A 89 9.49 -23.79 -6.81
CA GLU A 89 10.33 -24.70 -6.00
C GLU A 89 11.54 -23.97 -5.38
N GLY A 90 11.60 -22.65 -5.50
CA GLY A 90 12.67 -21.82 -4.91
C GLY A 90 14.00 -21.86 -5.67
N LYS A 91 14.03 -22.41 -6.87
CA LYS A 91 15.24 -22.40 -7.70
C LYS A 91 15.43 -21.00 -8.31
N GLN A 92 16.57 -20.36 -8.06
CA GLN A 92 16.94 -19.15 -8.77
C GLN A 92 17.13 -19.45 -10.25
N ILE A 93 16.30 -18.83 -11.10
CA ILE A 93 16.39 -18.95 -12.56
C ILE A 93 17.43 -17.98 -13.07
N TRP A 94 17.31 -16.71 -12.69
CA TRP A 94 18.31 -15.69 -12.96
C TRP A 94 18.37 -14.64 -11.83
N LYS A 95 19.44 -13.86 -11.86
CA LYS A 95 19.70 -12.71 -10.99
C LYS A 95 20.41 -11.63 -11.79
N HIS A 96 19.94 -10.40 -11.71
CA HIS A 96 20.57 -9.23 -12.31
C HIS A 96 20.72 -8.10 -11.30
N SER A 97 21.85 -7.41 -11.32
CA SER A 97 22.03 -6.15 -10.63
C SER A 97 21.62 -5.02 -11.56
N LEU A 98 20.44 -4.46 -11.36
CA LEU A 98 19.90 -3.38 -12.19
C LEU A 98 20.52 -2.04 -11.84
N GLY A 99 20.70 -1.77 -10.55
CA GLY A 99 21.17 -0.48 -10.04
C GLY A 99 21.93 -0.62 -8.73
N ILE A 100 22.16 0.51 -8.09
CA ILE A 100 22.87 0.62 -6.81
C ILE A 100 21.95 0.97 -5.64
N GLY A 101 20.69 1.24 -5.95
CA GLY A 101 19.68 1.67 -4.99
C GLY A 101 18.64 0.60 -4.70
N LYS A 102 17.62 1.01 -3.97
CA LYS A 102 16.52 0.13 -3.56
C LYS A 102 15.55 -0.06 -4.73
N LEU A 103 15.19 -1.30 -5.04
CA LEU A 103 14.06 -1.58 -5.92
C LEU A 103 12.77 -1.50 -5.07
N ILE A 104 11.96 -0.48 -5.33
CA ILE A 104 10.84 -0.11 -4.46
C ILE A 104 9.46 -0.34 -5.08
N SER A 105 9.41 -0.53 -6.39
CA SER A 105 8.18 -0.87 -7.10
C SER A 105 8.44 -1.87 -8.22
N VAL A 106 7.52 -2.79 -8.41
CA VAL A 106 7.52 -3.74 -9.54
C VAL A 106 6.08 -3.92 -10.00
N CYS A 107 5.87 -3.79 -11.30
CA CYS A 107 4.61 -4.08 -11.97
C CYS A 107 4.90 -4.96 -13.19
N LEU A 108 4.05 -5.94 -13.47
CA LEU A 108 4.19 -6.78 -14.66
C LEU A 108 3.33 -6.27 -15.80
N SER A 109 3.78 -6.46 -17.04
CA SER A 109 2.94 -6.30 -18.23
C SER A 109 1.72 -7.21 -18.16
N ARG A 110 0.68 -6.88 -18.92
CA ARG A 110 -0.58 -7.66 -18.90
C ARG A 110 -0.41 -9.13 -19.32
N ASP A 111 0.56 -9.39 -20.18
CA ASP A 111 0.92 -10.74 -20.62
C ASP A 111 2.01 -11.41 -19.75
N GLY A 112 2.48 -10.72 -18.71
CA GLY A 112 3.48 -11.23 -17.77
C GLY A 112 4.91 -11.33 -18.30
N LYS A 113 5.19 -10.83 -19.54
CA LYS A 113 6.51 -10.99 -20.17
C LYS A 113 7.52 -9.91 -19.82
N VAL A 114 7.07 -8.75 -19.37
CA VAL A 114 7.92 -7.62 -19.00
C VAL A 114 7.68 -7.24 -17.55
N ALA A 115 8.75 -7.09 -16.78
CA ALA A 115 8.72 -6.51 -15.45
C ALA A 115 9.16 -5.04 -15.52
N TYR A 116 8.29 -4.13 -15.12
CA TYR A 116 8.63 -2.72 -14.94
C TYR A 116 9.05 -2.49 -13.51
N VAL A 117 10.26 -2.00 -13.33
CA VAL A 117 10.94 -1.93 -12.02
C VAL A 117 11.35 -0.52 -11.70
N GLY A 118 10.97 -0.04 -10.54
CA GLY A 118 11.31 1.30 -10.05
C GLY A 118 12.37 1.27 -8.96
N GLU A 119 13.39 2.11 -9.13
CA GLU A 119 14.52 2.26 -8.23
C GLU A 119 14.46 3.58 -7.45
N GLN A 120 14.99 3.57 -6.22
CA GLN A 120 15.36 4.75 -5.46
C GLN A 120 16.89 4.81 -5.37
N SER A 121 17.49 5.71 -6.14
CA SER A 121 18.95 5.89 -6.22
C SER A 121 19.28 7.31 -6.68
N PRO A 122 20.53 7.73 -6.79
CA PRO A 122 20.88 9.02 -7.37
C PRO A 122 20.34 9.28 -8.78
N SER A 123 20.13 8.22 -9.57
CA SER A 123 19.45 8.29 -10.87
C SER A 123 17.95 8.06 -10.77
N GLY A 124 17.52 7.16 -9.88
CA GLY A 124 16.13 6.77 -9.72
C GLY A 124 15.56 6.13 -10.96
N ASN A 125 16.14 5.01 -11.41
CA ASN A 125 15.77 4.46 -12.72
C ASN A 125 14.42 3.76 -12.72
N LEU A 126 13.71 3.90 -13.82
CA LEU A 126 12.63 3.04 -14.28
C LEU A 126 13.20 2.08 -15.33
N TYR A 127 13.09 0.79 -15.09
CA TYR A 127 13.55 -0.26 -16.01
C TYR A 127 12.37 -1.03 -16.59
N ALA A 128 12.48 -1.46 -17.84
CA ALA A 128 11.73 -2.59 -18.39
C ALA A 128 12.67 -3.77 -18.54
N VAL A 129 12.28 -4.91 -18.00
CA VAL A 129 13.10 -6.12 -17.94
C VAL A 129 12.31 -7.27 -18.54
N ASP A 130 12.88 -7.98 -19.50
CA ASP A 130 12.31 -9.23 -20.01
C ASP A 130 12.27 -10.27 -18.90
N VAL A 131 11.09 -10.79 -18.58
CA VAL A 131 10.91 -11.70 -17.43
C VAL A 131 11.58 -13.05 -17.67
N HIS A 132 11.65 -13.51 -18.93
CA HIS A 132 12.25 -14.79 -19.27
C HIS A 132 13.79 -14.78 -19.17
N SER A 133 14.43 -13.75 -19.73
CA SER A 133 15.91 -13.66 -19.78
C SER A 133 16.51 -12.82 -18.65
N GLY A 134 15.75 -11.88 -18.09
CA GLY A 134 16.24 -10.85 -17.16
C GLY A 134 16.95 -9.68 -17.88
N ASP A 135 16.95 -9.62 -19.19
CA ASP A 135 17.61 -8.56 -19.94
C ASP A 135 16.86 -7.23 -19.81
N ILE A 136 17.61 -6.14 -19.68
CA ILE A 136 17.04 -4.79 -19.70
C ILE A 136 16.65 -4.44 -21.13
N LEU A 137 15.36 -4.22 -21.37
CA LEU A 137 14.82 -3.80 -22.67
C LEU A 137 15.02 -2.30 -22.88
N TRP A 138 14.75 -1.50 -21.86
CA TRP A 138 14.96 -0.06 -21.82
C TRP A 138 15.04 0.45 -20.38
N GLN A 139 15.54 1.68 -20.22
CA GLN A 139 15.59 2.37 -18.93
C GLN A 139 15.46 3.88 -19.08
N HIS A 140 14.92 4.54 -18.03
CA HIS A 140 14.85 6.00 -17.89
C HIS A 140 15.28 6.43 -16.51
N ALA A 141 16.11 7.48 -16.43
CA ALA A 141 16.48 8.07 -15.16
C ALA A 141 15.42 9.10 -14.73
N ALA A 142 14.80 8.91 -13.56
CA ALA A 142 13.87 9.90 -12.99
C ALA A 142 14.57 11.25 -12.74
N ALA A 143 15.88 11.21 -12.48
CA ALA A 143 16.70 12.41 -12.32
C ALA A 143 16.63 13.36 -13.52
N ASP A 144 16.43 12.86 -14.74
CA ASP A 144 16.31 13.68 -15.96
C ASP A 144 15.03 14.52 -15.97
N PHE A 145 14.04 14.14 -15.17
CA PHE A 145 12.73 14.82 -15.11
C PHE A 145 12.58 15.68 -13.85
N ILE A 146 13.09 15.22 -12.71
CA ILE A 146 12.86 15.85 -11.40
C ILE A 146 14.15 16.31 -10.71
N GLY A 147 15.29 16.14 -11.38
CA GLY A 147 16.62 16.43 -10.85
C GLY A 147 17.10 15.45 -9.80
N SER A 148 18.34 15.60 -9.38
CA SER A 148 18.98 14.82 -8.33
C SER A 148 19.75 15.72 -7.38
N ASP A 149 20.15 15.17 -6.22
CA ASP A 149 20.99 15.83 -5.22
C ASP A 149 21.97 14.81 -4.66
N ALA A 150 23.11 15.29 -4.13
CA ALA A 150 24.13 14.44 -3.51
C ALA A 150 23.67 13.78 -2.20
N SER A 151 22.58 14.26 -1.60
CA SER A 151 21.99 13.69 -0.39
C SER A 151 21.17 12.45 -0.71
N GLN A 152 21.48 11.31 -0.09
CA GLN A 152 20.69 10.08 -0.21
C GLN A 152 19.20 10.28 0.15
N ARG A 153 18.88 11.23 1.04
CA ARG A 153 17.48 11.54 1.41
C ARG A 153 16.69 12.21 0.28
N SER A 154 17.39 12.80 -0.67
CA SER A 154 16.83 13.49 -1.85
C SER A 154 16.97 12.67 -3.13
N ASN A 155 17.28 11.38 -3.03
CA ASN A 155 17.37 10.52 -4.19
C ASN A 155 16.03 10.46 -4.93
N PRO A 156 16.04 10.60 -6.25
CA PRO A 156 14.87 10.32 -7.08
C PRO A 156 14.37 8.89 -6.88
N SER A 157 13.07 8.74 -6.92
CA SER A 157 12.40 7.47 -6.65
C SER A 157 11.28 7.23 -7.65
N VAL A 158 11.22 6.04 -8.23
CA VAL A 158 10.06 5.55 -8.98
C VAL A 158 9.19 4.75 -8.02
N VAL A 159 8.19 5.40 -7.42
CA VAL A 159 7.51 4.85 -6.24
C VAL A 159 6.33 3.97 -6.55
N HIS A 160 5.69 4.20 -7.69
CA HIS A 160 4.56 3.39 -8.13
C HIS A 160 4.50 3.34 -9.65
N ILE A 161 4.06 2.20 -10.16
CA ILE A 161 3.95 1.90 -11.58
C ILE A 161 2.60 1.24 -11.83
N SER A 162 1.86 1.76 -12.80
CA SER A 162 0.66 1.14 -13.34
C SER A 162 0.83 0.88 -14.84
N VAL A 163 0.15 -0.14 -15.37
CA VAL A 163 0.33 -0.58 -16.77
C VAL A 163 -1.03 -0.82 -17.41
N ASP A 164 -1.25 -0.26 -18.59
CA ASP A 164 -2.49 -0.42 -19.36
C ASP A 164 -2.50 -1.70 -20.23
N GLY A 165 -3.62 -1.93 -20.90
CA GLY A 165 -3.80 -3.09 -21.78
C GLY A 165 -2.88 -3.12 -23.00
N ASN A 166 -2.24 -2.00 -23.35
CA ASN A 166 -1.27 -1.87 -24.43
C ASN A 166 0.18 -1.90 -23.93
N ASN A 167 0.40 -2.29 -22.67
CA ASN A 167 1.69 -2.25 -22.01
C ASN A 167 2.32 -0.85 -21.89
N HIS A 168 1.52 0.25 -22.00
CA HIS A 168 2.02 1.56 -21.65
C HIS A 168 2.17 1.67 -20.14
N VAL A 169 3.26 2.27 -19.72
CA VAL A 169 3.68 2.40 -18.33
C VAL A 169 3.40 3.80 -17.82
N TYR A 170 2.74 3.91 -16.68
CA TYR A 170 2.49 5.16 -15.97
C TYR A 170 3.24 5.12 -14.65
N ALA A 171 4.29 5.92 -14.53
CA ALA A 171 5.18 5.87 -13.38
C ALA A 171 5.17 7.18 -12.59
N ASN A 172 4.96 7.07 -11.30
CA ASN A 172 5.09 8.17 -10.34
C ASN A 172 6.54 8.30 -9.92
N ILE A 173 7.12 9.45 -10.20
CA ILE A 173 8.49 9.79 -9.82
C ILE A 173 8.51 11.01 -8.90
N TYR A 174 9.25 10.93 -7.81
CA TYR A 174 9.43 12.07 -6.90
C TYR A 174 10.79 12.03 -6.18
N ARG A 175 11.16 13.18 -5.62
CA ARG A 175 12.22 13.30 -4.63
C ARG A 175 11.88 14.34 -3.58
N PHE A 176 12.45 14.22 -2.40
CA PHE A 176 12.40 15.24 -1.37
C PHE A 176 13.34 16.39 -1.72
N LEU A 177 12.89 17.61 -1.42
CA LEU A 177 13.70 18.82 -1.44
C LEU A 177 13.84 19.34 0.00
N MET A 178 15.08 19.62 0.42
CA MET A 178 15.31 20.34 1.67
C MET A 178 15.28 21.83 1.36
N GLN A 179 14.25 22.51 1.82
CA GLN A 179 14.14 23.98 1.67
C GLN A 179 15.04 24.69 2.68
N LYS A 180 15.38 25.95 2.39
CA LYS A 180 16.30 26.75 3.23
C LYS A 180 15.77 27.06 4.63
N ASP A 181 14.44 27.02 4.80
CA ASP A 181 13.74 27.21 6.07
C ASP A 181 13.59 25.90 6.89
N GLY A 182 14.17 24.77 6.38
CA GLY A 182 14.05 23.46 6.99
C GLY A 182 12.76 22.73 6.70
N LEU A 183 11.83 23.33 5.96
CA LEU A 183 10.61 22.68 5.51
C LEU A 183 10.93 21.65 4.42
N ARG A 184 10.09 20.62 4.30
CA ARG A 184 10.18 19.64 3.23
C ARG A 184 9.37 20.13 2.03
N GLY A 185 10.02 20.22 0.88
CA GLY A 185 9.36 20.33 -0.40
C GLY A 185 9.51 19.03 -1.19
N TYR A 186 8.95 19.02 -2.37
CA TYR A 186 8.99 17.90 -3.30
C TYR A 186 9.30 18.40 -4.71
N SER A 187 9.89 17.51 -5.50
CA SER A 187 9.89 17.63 -6.95
C SER A 187 9.31 16.32 -7.48
N ALA A 188 8.12 16.38 -8.05
CA ALA A 188 7.35 15.21 -8.43
C ALA A 188 6.71 15.35 -9.81
N ARG A 189 6.55 14.21 -10.49
CA ARG A 189 5.95 14.13 -11.82
C ARG A 189 5.45 12.71 -12.10
N MET A 190 4.39 12.59 -12.89
CA MET A 190 4.07 11.33 -13.55
C MET A 190 4.67 11.34 -14.94
N ILE A 191 5.21 10.22 -15.38
CA ILE A 191 5.64 9.99 -16.77
C ILE A 191 4.87 8.82 -17.36
N ALA A 192 4.51 8.94 -18.64
CA ALA A 192 3.98 7.82 -19.43
C ALA A 192 5.01 7.39 -20.45
N VAL A 193 5.20 6.08 -20.56
CA VAL A 193 6.21 5.45 -21.43
C VAL A 193 5.53 4.38 -22.25
N SER A 194 5.86 4.29 -23.56
CA SER A 194 5.36 3.22 -24.41
C SER A 194 6.00 1.88 -24.05
N GLU A 195 5.46 0.78 -24.55
CA GLU A 195 6.05 -0.55 -24.44
C GLU A 195 7.51 -0.59 -24.92
N THR A 196 7.84 0.21 -25.94
CA THR A 196 9.19 0.27 -26.54
C THR A 196 10.13 1.27 -25.86
N GLY A 197 9.69 1.92 -24.79
CA GLY A 197 10.50 2.87 -24.01
C GLY A 197 10.43 4.33 -24.49
N GLU A 198 9.50 4.71 -25.37
CA GLU A 198 9.35 6.10 -25.78
C GLU A 198 8.56 6.87 -24.71
N ILE A 199 9.02 8.06 -24.31
CA ILE A 199 8.28 8.96 -23.44
C ILE A 199 7.09 9.54 -24.20
N LEU A 200 5.88 9.11 -23.84
CA LEU A 200 4.65 9.57 -24.49
C LEU A 200 4.27 10.97 -23.99
N TRP A 201 4.27 11.18 -22.69
CA TRP A 201 3.96 12.45 -22.07
C TRP A 201 4.43 12.52 -20.60
N LYS A 202 4.30 13.72 -20.03
CA LYS A 202 4.62 14.01 -18.62
C LYS A 202 3.51 14.85 -18.00
N PHE A 203 3.15 14.57 -16.76
CA PHE A 203 2.19 15.38 -16.01
C PHE A 203 2.76 15.82 -14.65
N PRO A 204 2.75 17.10 -14.33
CA PRO A 204 2.44 18.23 -15.24
C PRO A 204 3.44 18.34 -16.39
N SER A 205 3.01 18.91 -17.52
CA SER A 205 3.85 19.02 -18.72
C SER A 205 5.01 20.00 -18.57
N ALA A 206 4.81 21.09 -17.82
CA ALA A 206 5.77 22.19 -17.68
C ALA A 206 6.61 22.06 -16.40
N GLU A 207 6.07 22.39 -15.25
CA GLU A 207 6.77 22.44 -13.96
C GLU A 207 6.53 21.16 -13.14
N ASN A 208 7.47 20.82 -12.25
CA ASN A 208 7.28 19.73 -11.31
C ASN A 208 6.30 20.13 -10.21
N MET A 209 5.57 19.18 -9.68
CA MET A 209 4.69 19.37 -8.52
C MET A 209 5.51 19.46 -7.24
N ASP A 210 5.21 20.44 -6.38
CA ASP A 210 5.62 20.43 -4.98
C ASP A 210 4.59 19.64 -4.15
N SER A 211 4.50 18.35 -4.42
CA SER A 211 3.60 17.42 -3.73
C SER A 211 4.17 16.01 -3.71
N TRP A 212 3.86 15.27 -2.67
CA TRP A 212 4.18 13.86 -2.62
C TRP A 212 3.14 13.07 -3.43
N ILE A 213 3.60 12.36 -4.43
CA ILE A 213 2.78 11.47 -5.26
C ILE A 213 3.14 10.03 -4.95
N ASN A 214 2.20 9.29 -4.36
CA ASN A 214 2.45 7.90 -3.96
C ASN A 214 1.87 6.88 -4.91
N TRP A 215 0.75 7.21 -5.55
CA TRP A 215 -0.09 6.22 -6.19
C TRP A 215 -0.69 6.72 -7.48
N CYS A 216 -0.79 5.85 -8.46
CA CYS A 216 -1.57 6.04 -9.68
C CYS A 216 -2.21 4.72 -10.07
N ASP A 217 -3.27 4.79 -10.87
CA ASP A 217 -3.86 3.63 -11.50
C ASP A 217 -4.44 4.01 -12.86
N VAL A 218 -4.60 3.02 -13.75
CA VAL A 218 -5.08 3.24 -15.12
C VAL A 218 -6.40 2.52 -15.37
N ASN A 219 -7.30 3.23 -16.05
CA ASN A 219 -8.58 2.70 -16.50
C ASN A 219 -8.59 2.60 -18.03
N ASP A 220 -8.53 1.40 -18.54
CA ASP A 220 -8.55 1.14 -19.98
C ASP A 220 -9.91 1.45 -20.60
N GLU A 221 -11.01 1.25 -19.87
CA GLU A 221 -12.39 1.38 -20.37
C GLU A 221 -12.76 2.83 -20.68
N ASN A 222 -12.34 3.79 -19.84
CA ASN A 222 -12.60 5.22 -20.06
C ASN A 222 -11.38 5.99 -20.55
N GLY A 223 -10.24 5.36 -20.72
CA GLY A 223 -9.01 5.96 -21.24
C GLY A 223 -8.35 6.98 -20.29
N SER A 224 -8.52 6.82 -18.97
CA SER A 224 -7.93 7.73 -17.99
C SER A 224 -6.90 7.06 -17.08
N VAL A 225 -5.97 7.88 -16.59
CA VAL A 225 -5.08 7.56 -15.47
C VAL A 225 -5.47 8.46 -14.31
N VAL A 226 -5.54 7.90 -13.11
CA VAL A 226 -5.71 8.68 -11.89
C VAL A 226 -4.37 8.78 -11.15
N LEU A 227 -4.06 9.97 -10.67
CA LEU A 227 -2.89 10.27 -9.84
C LEU A 227 -3.38 10.91 -8.54
N SER A 228 -2.97 10.40 -7.39
CA SER A 228 -3.21 11.06 -6.10
C SER A 228 -2.01 11.86 -5.63
N THR A 229 -2.28 13.06 -5.15
CA THR A 229 -1.30 13.92 -4.48
C THR A 229 -1.58 13.97 -2.99
N SER A 230 -0.55 14.23 -2.20
CA SER A 230 -0.65 14.19 -0.75
C SER A 230 -0.11 15.48 -0.15
N ALA A 231 -0.80 16.00 0.88
CA ALA A 231 -0.33 17.09 1.70
C ALA A 231 0.27 16.56 2.99
N TYR A 232 1.41 17.13 3.36
CA TYR A 232 1.93 17.09 4.71
C TYR A 232 1.96 18.51 5.26
N GLU A 233 1.88 18.65 6.57
CA GLU A 233 1.90 19.93 7.29
C GLU A 233 3.10 20.84 6.93
N TYR A 234 4.14 20.27 6.33
CA TYR A 234 5.37 20.98 5.96
C TYR A 234 5.41 21.46 4.51
N GLN A 235 4.35 21.27 3.72
CA GLN A 235 4.37 21.68 2.32
C GLN A 235 4.04 23.15 2.15
N ALA A 236 4.90 23.86 1.44
CA ALA A 236 4.70 25.27 1.13
C ALA A 236 3.65 25.51 0.05
N ASP A 237 3.60 24.64 -0.98
CA ASP A 237 2.64 24.72 -2.08
C ASP A 237 1.55 23.68 -1.92
N ARG A 238 0.31 24.14 -1.69
CA ARG A 238 -0.88 23.28 -1.58
C ARG A 238 -1.67 23.16 -2.88
N LYS A 239 -1.20 23.74 -3.97
CA LYS A 239 -1.90 23.72 -5.26
C LYS A 239 -2.22 22.30 -5.74
N TYR A 240 -1.33 21.36 -5.49
CA TYR A 240 -1.43 19.97 -5.93
C TYR A 240 -1.81 18.99 -4.81
N ASN A 241 -2.05 19.47 -3.59
CA ASN A 241 -2.26 18.61 -2.44
C ASN A 241 -3.73 18.19 -2.28
N ASP A 242 -3.97 17.04 -1.63
CA ASP A 242 -5.29 16.48 -1.30
C ASP A 242 -6.21 16.34 -2.52
N THR A 243 -5.63 16.04 -3.68
CA THR A 243 -6.35 16.04 -4.96
C THR A 243 -6.04 14.76 -5.75
N MET A 244 -7.07 14.19 -6.34
CA MET A 244 -6.96 13.20 -7.40
C MET A 244 -7.05 13.91 -8.75
N TYR A 245 -6.08 13.66 -9.63
CA TYR A 245 -6.05 14.17 -10.99
C TYR A 245 -6.39 13.05 -11.95
N PHE A 246 -7.39 13.27 -12.80
CA PHE A 246 -7.78 12.35 -13.86
C PHE A 246 -7.20 12.86 -15.16
N ILE A 247 -6.36 12.06 -15.79
CA ILE A 247 -5.50 12.45 -16.91
C ILE A 247 -5.82 11.55 -18.09
N ASP A 248 -5.98 12.09 -19.29
CA ASP A 248 -6.11 11.29 -20.51
C ASP A 248 -4.87 10.43 -20.71
N LYS A 249 -5.05 9.11 -20.77
CA LYS A 249 -3.93 8.16 -20.77
C LYS A 249 -3.05 8.24 -22.02
N ASN A 250 -3.58 8.75 -23.14
CA ASN A 250 -2.85 8.82 -24.39
C ASN A 250 -2.11 10.16 -24.57
N THR A 251 -2.67 11.24 -24.03
CA THR A 251 -2.17 12.61 -24.29
C THR A 251 -1.56 13.29 -23.08
N GLY A 252 -1.79 12.79 -21.87
CA GLY A 252 -1.36 13.46 -20.63
C GLY A 252 -2.14 14.73 -20.28
N VAL A 253 -3.24 15.00 -20.99
CA VAL A 253 -4.09 16.17 -20.73
C VAL A 253 -4.98 15.92 -19.51
N LEU A 254 -5.05 16.91 -18.62
CA LEU A 254 -5.95 16.87 -17.47
C LEU A 254 -7.40 16.85 -17.93
N LEU A 255 -8.14 15.81 -17.59
CA LEU A 255 -9.57 15.66 -17.86
C LEU A 255 -10.41 16.26 -16.74
N ASN A 256 -10.06 15.93 -15.49
CA ASN A 256 -10.79 16.37 -14.30
C ASN A 256 -9.90 16.30 -13.07
N SER A 257 -10.36 16.90 -11.97
CA SER A 257 -9.75 16.74 -10.65
C SER A 257 -10.82 16.66 -9.55
N ALA A 258 -10.54 15.89 -8.52
CA ALA A 258 -11.40 15.77 -7.35
C ALA A 258 -10.58 15.95 -6.07
N SER A 259 -10.93 16.98 -5.29
CA SER A 259 -10.26 17.26 -4.03
C SER A 259 -11.04 16.65 -2.86
N ILE A 260 -10.30 16.08 -1.89
CA ILE A 260 -10.84 15.54 -0.65
C ILE A 260 -10.42 16.46 0.49
N SER A 261 -11.34 17.31 0.93
CA SER A 261 -11.09 18.16 2.09
C SER A 261 -10.93 17.30 3.35
N PRO A 262 -9.88 17.53 4.17
CA PRO A 262 -9.71 16.83 5.44
C PRO A 262 -10.85 17.15 6.40
N ILE A 263 -11.10 16.22 7.35
CA ILE A 263 -12.05 16.45 8.44
C ILE A 263 -11.31 16.94 9.69
N PRO A 264 -11.90 17.84 10.50
CA PRO A 264 -11.27 18.25 11.76
C PRO A 264 -10.96 17.03 12.66
N PRO A 265 -9.83 17.02 13.39
CA PRO A 265 -8.87 18.13 13.58
C PRO A 265 -7.76 18.18 12.50
N PHE A 266 -7.90 17.47 11.40
CA PHE A 266 -6.87 17.41 10.37
C PHE A 266 -6.96 18.61 9.43
N ASP A 267 -5.82 19.09 8.98
CA ASP A 267 -5.68 20.15 7.99
C ASP A 267 -5.20 19.64 6.62
N SER A 268 -4.82 18.36 6.54
CA SER A 268 -4.37 17.68 5.32
C SER A 268 -4.70 16.19 5.32
N THR A 269 -4.72 15.58 4.13
CA THR A 269 -4.91 14.15 3.92
C THR A 269 -3.81 13.56 3.06
N VAL A 270 -3.63 12.24 3.19
CA VAL A 270 -2.69 11.45 2.39
C VAL A 270 -3.40 10.20 1.91
N MET A 271 -3.29 9.90 0.61
CA MET A 271 -3.66 8.60 0.04
C MET A 271 -2.39 7.82 -0.25
N ARG A 272 -2.28 6.59 0.24
CA ARG A 272 -1.04 5.79 0.15
C ARG A 272 -1.12 4.70 -0.91
N GLY A 273 -1.96 3.69 -0.73
CA GLY A 273 -2.19 2.59 -1.66
C GLY A 273 -3.52 2.75 -2.42
N SER A 274 -3.87 3.97 -2.78
CA SER A 274 -5.10 4.33 -3.48
C SER A 274 -4.96 5.70 -4.16
N PRO A 275 -5.80 6.05 -5.13
CA PRO A 275 -7.01 5.36 -5.59
C PRO A 275 -6.74 4.21 -6.56
N ASN A 276 -7.63 3.18 -6.57
CA ASN A 276 -7.57 2.08 -7.53
C ASN A 276 -8.89 1.92 -8.26
N PHE A 277 -8.82 1.77 -9.59
CA PHE A 277 -9.99 1.45 -10.41
C PHE A 277 -10.41 -0.01 -10.20
N SER A 278 -11.71 -0.27 -10.27
CA SER A 278 -12.20 -1.63 -10.44
C SER A 278 -11.76 -2.17 -11.81
N ARG A 279 -11.62 -3.50 -11.92
CA ARG A 279 -11.26 -4.14 -13.19
C ARG A 279 -12.24 -3.81 -14.32
N SER A 280 -13.52 -3.53 -14.01
CA SER A 280 -14.52 -3.10 -14.98
C SER A 280 -14.42 -1.62 -15.36
N GLY A 281 -13.52 -0.86 -14.77
CA GLY A 281 -13.38 0.58 -14.98
C GLY A 281 -14.53 1.43 -14.46
N LYS A 282 -15.57 0.85 -13.84
CA LYS A 282 -16.81 1.55 -13.43
C LYS A 282 -16.69 2.26 -12.09
N TYR A 283 -15.77 1.87 -11.25
CA TYR A 283 -15.63 2.37 -9.89
C TYR A 283 -14.17 2.70 -9.58
N LEU A 284 -14.00 3.61 -8.63
CA LEU A 284 -12.72 3.97 -8.06
C LEU A 284 -12.80 3.90 -6.54
N ALA A 285 -11.94 3.12 -5.91
CA ALA A 285 -11.85 3.00 -4.46
C ALA A 285 -10.68 3.80 -3.91
N ALA A 286 -10.91 4.61 -2.89
CA ALA A 286 -9.86 5.43 -2.26
C ALA A 286 -10.01 5.45 -0.76
N ALA A 287 -8.88 5.44 -0.04
CA ALA A 287 -8.80 5.62 1.40
C ALA A 287 -7.91 6.81 1.74
N SER A 288 -8.30 7.61 2.73
CA SER A 288 -7.55 8.77 3.16
C SER A 288 -7.05 8.64 4.61
N SER A 289 -5.94 9.31 4.90
CA SER A 289 -5.25 9.23 6.18
C SER A 289 -6.07 9.77 7.38
N ASP A 290 -7.13 10.51 7.11
CA ASP A 290 -8.08 10.95 8.14
C ASP A 290 -9.12 9.87 8.52
N GLY A 291 -8.93 8.64 8.03
CA GLY A 291 -9.73 7.47 8.41
C GLY A 291 -11.01 7.30 7.60
N ARG A 292 -11.11 7.89 6.41
CA ARG A 292 -12.26 7.73 5.52
C ARG A 292 -11.97 6.80 4.36
N ALA A 293 -13.04 6.15 3.90
CA ALA A 293 -13.09 5.35 2.68
C ALA A 293 -14.11 5.96 1.71
N PHE A 294 -13.80 5.90 0.43
CA PHE A 294 -14.61 6.45 -0.65
C PHE A 294 -14.78 5.43 -1.75
N LEU A 295 -15.99 5.30 -2.25
CA LEU A 295 -16.26 4.78 -3.58
C LEU A 295 -16.64 5.95 -4.47
N LEU A 296 -15.98 6.06 -5.60
CA LEU A 296 -16.21 7.12 -6.58
C LEU A 296 -16.55 6.49 -7.95
N ASP A 297 -17.19 7.26 -8.80
CA ASP A 297 -17.24 6.95 -10.22
C ASP A 297 -15.89 7.25 -10.90
N PRO A 298 -15.67 6.81 -12.16
CA PRO A 298 -14.38 7.00 -12.84
C PRO A 298 -14.01 8.46 -13.13
N THR A 299 -14.92 9.40 -12.89
CA THR A 299 -14.68 10.85 -13.04
C THR A 299 -14.34 11.53 -11.72
N GLY A 300 -14.33 10.78 -10.60
CA GLY A 300 -14.01 11.29 -9.27
C GLY A 300 -15.21 11.81 -8.47
N HIS A 301 -16.44 11.61 -8.96
CA HIS A 301 -17.63 11.94 -8.18
C HIS A 301 -17.86 10.87 -7.10
N VAL A 302 -18.04 11.31 -5.86
CA VAL A 302 -18.23 10.41 -4.70
C VAL A 302 -19.61 9.79 -4.73
N LEU A 303 -19.67 8.48 -4.89
CA LEU A 303 -20.91 7.68 -4.82
C LEU A 303 -21.31 7.46 -3.36
N TRP A 304 -20.35 7.13 -2.51
CA TRP A 304 -20.53 7.07 -1.07
C TRP A 304 -19.19 7.25 -0.33
N GLN A 305 -19.30 7.63 0.95
CA GLN A 305 -18.20 7.74 1.91
C GLN A 305 -18.53 6.94 3.17
N ARG A 306 -17.51 6.31 3.77
CA ARG A 306 -17.59 5.62 5.07
C ARG A 306 -16.43 6.02 5.97
N THR A 307 -16.65 5.95 7.27
CA THR A 307 -15.61 6.19 8.27
C THR A 307 -15.06 4.85 8.74
N LEU A 308 -13.79 4.60 8.50
CA LEU A 308 -13.04 3.43 8.97
C LEU A 308 -12.47 3.68 10.37
N SER A 309 -12.02 4.90 10.61
CA SER A 309 -11.40 5.33 11.86
C SER A 309 -11.79 6.77 12.14
N ARG A 310 -12.63 6.97 13.15
CA ARG A 310 -13.04 8.32 13.57
C ARG A 310 -12.00 8.91 14.51
N PRO A 311 -11.48 10.14 14.26
CA PRO A 311 -10.63 10.83 15.22
C PRO A 311 -11.30 10.88 16.59
N THR A 312 -10.58 10.48 17.62
CA THR A 312 -11.11 10.38 18.99
C THR A 312 -10.13 11.02 19.96
N MET A 313 -10.64 11.86 20.86
CA MET A 313 -9.84 12.45 21.92
C MET A 313 -9.78 11.47 23.11
N VAL A 314 -8.55 11.07 23.50
CA VAL A 314 -8.31 10.20 24.65
C VAL A 314 -7.12 10.78 25.43
N ASP A 315 -7.31 11.02 26.73
CA ASP A 315 -6.28 11.55 27.64
C ASP A 315 -5.54 12.78 27.07
N GLY A 316 -6.28 13.67 26.41
CA GLY A 316 -5.73 14.90 25.84
C GLY A 316 -5.05 14.74 24.49
N ALA A 317 -5.01 13.53 23.90
CA ALA A 317 -4.47 13.28 22.57
C ALA A 317 -5.57 12.95 21.55
N TRP A 318 -5.50 13.57 20.39
CA TRP A 318 -6.29 13.15 19.23
C TRP A 318 -5.66 11.91 18.60
N ILE A 319 -6.36 10.78 18.66
CA ILE A 319 -5.92 9.52 18.06
C ILE A 319 -6.81 9.09 16.89
N ASN A 320 -6.21 8.45 15.91
CA ASN A 320 -6.91 7.82 14.80
C ASN A 320 -6.01 6.76 14.15
N ALA A 321 -6.61 5.85 13.35
CA ALA A 321 -5.87 5.01 12.43
C ALA A 321 -5.97 5.61 11.01
N SER A 322 -4.86 5.63 10.27
CA SER A 322 -4.86 6.15 8.90
C SER A 322 -5.46 5.14 7.94
N GLY A 323 -6.38 5.58 7.08
CA GLY A 323 -6.74 4.85 5.88
C GLY A 323 -5.51 4.74 4.96
N ARG A 324 -5.33 3.58 4.32
CA ARG A 324 -4.17 3.30 3.47
C ARG A 324 -4.57 2.87 2.07
N ASP A 325 -5.13 1.68 1.94
CA ASP A 325 -5.44 1.08 0.65
C ASP A 325 -6.95 1.07 0.39
N GLY A 326 -7.33 1.08 -0.88
CA GLY A 326 -8.70 0.91 -1.33
C GLY A 326 -8.72 0.16 -2.65
N PHE A 327 -9.41 -0.99 -2.71
CA PHE A 327 -9.50 -1.83 -3.90
C PHE A 327 -10.95 -2.21 -4.18
N ALA A 328 -11.40 -1.96 -5.41
CA ALA A 328 -12.72 -2.36 -5.89
C ALA A 328 -12.59 -3.68 -6.67
N LEU A 329 -12.96 -4.79 -6.02
CA LEU A 329 -12.87 -6.16 -6.52
C LEU A 329 -14.22 -6.61 -7.11
N SER A 330 -14.26 -7.79 -7.75
CA SER A 330 -15.54 -8.37 -8.25
C SER A 330 -16.54 -8.63 -7.12
N GLU A 331 -16.04 -9.05 -5.96
CA GLU A 331 -16.83 -9.45 -4.80
C GLU A 331 -17.33 -8.26 -3.96
N GLY A 332 -16.63 -7.15 -4.03
CA GLY A 332 -16.90 -5.95 -3.23
C GLY A 332 -15.67 -5.05 -3.11
N ILE A 333 -15.61 -4.27 -2.04
CA ILE A 333 -14.58 -3.26 -1.87
C ILE A 333 -13.83 -3.48 -0.56
N VAL A 334 -12.51 -3.57 -0.67
CA VAL A 334 -11.58 -3.71 0.45
C VAL A 334 -10.93 -2.38 0.75
N PHE A 335 -10.89 -2.00 2.03
CA PHE A 335 -10.08 -0.89 2.52
C PHE A 335 -9.20 -1.36 3.66
N THR A 336 -8.01 -0.78 3.78
CA THR A 336 -7.13 -1.03 4.92
C THR A 336 -6.84 0.23 5.72
N THR A 337 -6.51 0.01 6.98
CA THR A 337 -5.98 1.04 7.87
C THR A 337 -4.65 0.59 8.46
N ILE A 338 -3.83 1.55 8.80
CA ILE A 338 -2.56 1.31 9.47
C ILE A 338 -2.55 1.98 10.84
N ASN A 339 -1.76 1.47 11.71
CA ASN A 339 -1.43 1.90 13.08
C ASN A 339 -2.26 3.05 13.68
N THR A 340 -2.34 3.09 14.98
CA THR A 340 -2.87 4.26 15.73
C THR A 340 -1.81 5.35 15.78
N PHE A 341 -2.19 6.55 15.38
CA PHE A 341 -1.34 7.74 15.43
C PHE A 341 -1.89 8.79 16.37
N ASN A 342 -0.99 9.50 17.06
CA ASN A 342 -1.30 10.79 17.65
C ASN A 342 -1.29 11.82 16.51
N ARG A 343 -2.41 12.50 16.29
CA ARG A 343 -2.60 13.38 15.12
C ARG A 343 -2.04 14.79 15.30
N GLU A 344 -1.73 15.19 16.52
CA GLU A 344 -1.00 16.44 16.74
C GLU A 344 0.48 16.27 16.40
N ASN A 345 1.03 15.09 16.76
CA ASN A 345 2.41 14.73 16.39
C ASN A 345 2.52 13.21 16.34
N TRP A 346 2.74 12.66 15.15
CA TRP A 346 2.84 11.22 14.91
C TRP A 346 3.99 10.53 15.67
N GLN A 347 4.98 11.29 16.17
CA GLN A 347 6.08 10.78 17.00
C GLN A 347 5.68 10.63 18.48
N LEU A 348 4.61 11.26 18.89
CA LEU A 348 4.13 11.12 20.25
C LEU A 348 3.40 9.78 20.46
N PRO A 349 3.52 9.18 21.65
CA PRO A 349 2.81 7.95 21.96
C PRO A 349 1.29 8.18 21.97
N THR A 350 0.54 7.12 21.76
CA THR A 350 -0.92 7.11 21.90
C THR A 350 -1.31 6.37 23.17
N PRO A 351 -2.32 6.86 23.93
CA PRO A 351 -2.71 6.25 25.22
C PRO A 351 -3.32 4.86 25.04
N VAL A 352 -4.05 4.66 23.96
CA VAL A 352 -4.71 3.39 23.61
C VAL A 352 -4.60 3.13 22.11
N GLU A 353 -4.85 1.90 21.68
CA GLU A 353 -5.03 1.58 20.28
C GLU A 353 -6.43 1.96 19.82
N HIS A 354 -6.50 2.58 18.63
CA HIS A 354 -7.78 2.87 18.01
C HIS A 354 -8.44 1.58 17.50
N PRO A 355 -9.76 1.35 17.70
CA PRO A 355 -10.44 0.12 17.29
C PRO A 355 -10.49 -0.10 15.76
N GLY A 356 -10.12 0.90 14.97
CA GLY A 356 -9.97 0.78 13.52
C GLY A 356 -8.52 0.68 13.06
N ASN A 357 -7.52 0.43 13.96
CA ASN A 357 -6.13 0.31 13.56
C ASN A 357 -5.85 -1.05 12.90
N ASN A 358 -4.82 -1.11 12.07
CA ASN A 358 -4.31 -2.35 11.45
C ASN A 358 -5.44 -3.28 10.95
N SER A 359 -6.44 -2.68 10.32
CA SER A 359 -7.67 -3.39 9.96
C SER A 359 -7.88 -3.45 8.46
N LEU A 360 -8.55 -4.52 8.05
CA LEU A 360 -9.14 -4.68 6.73
C LEU A 360 -10.65 -4.59 6.87
N PHE A 361 -11.29 -3.76 6.05
CA PHE A 361 -12.72 -3.55 6.02
C PHE A 361 -13.25 -4.00 4.65
N PHE A 362 -14.35 -4.73 4.66
CA PHE A 362 -15.02 -5.16 3.44
C PHE A 362 -16.43 -4.56 3.35
N PHE A 363 -16.73 -3.98 2.19
CA PHE A 363 -18.02 -3.38 1.88
C PHE A 363 -18.57 -3.92 0.58
N ARG A 364 -19.89 -3.94 0.45
CA ARG A 364 -20.57 -4.11 -0.84
C ARG A 364 -20.53 -2.80 -1.63
N TYR A 365 -20.81 -2.88 -2.94
CA TYR A 365 -20.82 -1.70 -3.81
C TYR A 365 -21.87 -0.64 -3.42
N ASP A 366 -22.95 -1.04 -2.77
CA ASP A 366 -23.96 -0.12 -2.21
C ASP A 366 -23.50 0.58 -0.89
N GLY A 367 -22.29 0.28 -0.44
CA GLY A 367 -21.72 0.82 0.79
C GLY A 367 -22.17 0.09 2.05
N THR A 368 -22.82 -1.08 1.93
CA THR A 368 -23.16 -1.93 3.07
C THR A 368 -21.89 -2.53 3.65
N PHE A 369 -21.63 -2.29 4.93
CA PHE A 369 -20.54 -2.92 5.67
C PHE A 369 -20.79 -4.42 5.85
N VAL A 370 -19.76 -5.24 5.60
CA VAL A 370 -19.85 -6.70 5.72
C VAL A 370 -19.05 -7.17 6.94
N TYR A 371 -17.74 -6.91 6.97
CA TYR A 371 -16.89 -7.27 8.11
C TYR A 371 -15.70 -6.34 8.26
N GLN A 372 -15.10 -6.38 9.44
CA GLN A 372 -13.78 -5.84 9.76
C GLN A 372 -12.91 -6.98 10.29
N PHE A 373 -11.74 -7.16 9.72
CA PHE A 373 -10.69 -8.00 10.25
C PHE A 373 -9.60 -7.10 10.84
N MET A 374 -9.20 -7.30 12.09
CA MET A 374 -8.13 -6.54 12.75
C MET A 374 -6.90 -7.42 12.97
N SER A 375 -5.77 -7.01 12.41
CA SER A 375 -4.46 -7.63 12.62
C SER A 375 -3.77 -7.02 13.85
N LYS A 376 -2.88 -7.79 14.48
CA LYS A 376 -1.99 -7.27 15.54
C LYS A 376 -0.86 -6.39 15.00
N GLY A 377 -0.47 -6.58 13.75
CA GLY A 377 0.55 -5.80 13.06
C GLY A 377 0.00 -5.10 11.83
N THR A 378 0.76 -4.15 11.31
CA THR A 378 0.40 -3.44 10.07
C THR A 378 0.40 -4.41 8.89
N MET A 379 -0.65 -4.38 8.09
CA MET A 379 -0.65 -5.04 6.78
C MET A 379 0.13 -4.18 5.80
N GLU A 380 1.40 -4.50 5.59
CA GLU A 380 2.32 -3.68 4.78
C GLU A 380 2.00 -3.72 3.29
N GLU A 381 1.52 -4.84 2.80
CA GLU A 381 1.03 -5.02 1.45
C GLU A 381 -0.08 -6.07 1.43
N ILE A 382 -1.00 -5.95 0.47
CA ILE A 382 -2.05 -6.92 0.23
C ILE A 382 -2.09 -7.31 -1.25
N ALA A 383 -2.38 -8.59 -1.52
CA ALA A 383 -2.55 -9.14 -2.86
C ALA A 383 -3.82 -9.99 -2.92
N PHE A 384 -4.39 -10.15 -4.11
CA PHE A 384 -5.69 -10.80 -4.31
C PHE A 384 -5.61 -11.89 -5.36
N ALA A 385 -6.24 -13.04 -5.09
CA ALA A 385 -6.42 -14.11 -6.05
C ALA A 385 -7.55 -15.04 -5.61
N ASP A 386 -8.36 -15.50 -6.56
CA ASP A 386 -9.39 -16.55 -6.40
C ASP A 386 -10.12 -16.55 -5.04
N GLY A 387 -10.77 -15.45 -4.71
CA GLY A 387 -11.51 -15.33 -3.45
C GLY A 387 -10.65 -15.23 -2.19
N LYS A 388 -9.34 -15.00 -2.33
CA LYS A 388 -8.40 -14.86 -1.23
C LYS A 388 -7.77 -13.46 -1.17
N ILE A 389 -7.39 -13.07 0.04
CA ILE A 389 -6.59 -11.89 0.33
C ILE A 389 -5.33 -12.36 1.05
N ALA A 390 -4.18 -12.16 0.43
CA ALA A 390 -2.89 -12.37 1.06
C ALA A 390 -2.40 -11.04 1.65
N CYS A 391 -1.96 -11.03 2.90
CA CYS A 391 -1.46 -9.84 3.59
C CYS A 391 -0.04 -10.08 4.10
N ALA A 392 0.89 -9.20 3.78
CA ALA A 392 2.18 -9.12 4.45
C ALA A 392 1.98 -8.41 5.80
N VAL A 393 2.20 -9.11 6.91
CA VAL A 393 2.02 -8.52 8.23
C VAL A 393 3.37 -8.15 8.83
N GLY A 394 3.53 -6.85 9.03
CA GLY A 394 4.65 -6.25 9.70
C GLY A 394 4.40 -6.05 11.20
N ARG A 395 5.24 -5.24 11.83
CA ARG A 395 5.16 -4.99 13.26
C ARG A 395 4.04 -4.02 13.63
N ASN A 396 3.62 -4.08 14.88
CA ASN A 396 2.84 -3.02 15.50
C ASN A 396 3.81 -1.99 16.12
N VAL A 397 3.89 -0.81 15.54
CA VAL A 397 4.83 0.24 16.00
C VAL A 397 4.49 0.78 17.39
N ARG A 398 3.27 0.60 17.87
CA ARG A 398 2.83 1.06 19.19
C ARG A 398 3.15 0.05 20.29
N THR A 399 2.80 -1.21 20.09
CA THR A 399 2.97 -2.25 21.12
C THR A 399 4.31 -2.97 21.02
N HIS A 400 5.02 -2.80 19.90
CA HIS A 400 6.19 -3.62 19.56
C HIS A 400 5.90 -5.11 19.63
N ASP A 401 4.67 -5.52 19.27
CA ASP A 401 4.28 -6.92 19.20
C ASP A 401 4.84 -7.54 17.91
N TYR A 402 5.77 -8.46 18.08
CA TYR A 402 6.43 -9.18 16.99
C TYR A 402 5.80 -10.53 16.71
N SER A 403 4.77 -10.94 17.48
CA SER A 403 4.13 -12.26 17.33
C SER A 403 3.23 -12.38 16.09
N ALA A 404 2.93 -11.27 15.46
CA ALA A 404 2.03 -11.19 14.29
C ALA A 404 2.77 -11.20 12.95
N HIS A 405 4.12 -11.29 12.95
CA HIS A 405 4.89 -11.30 11.72
C HIS A 405 4.58 -12.53 10.85
N GLY A 406 4.39 -12.30 9.57
CA GLY A 406 4.16 -13.39 8.62
C GLY A 406 3.20 -13.02 7.49
N ALA A 407 2.83 -14.02 6.69
CA ALA A 407 1.79 -13.91 5.69
C ALA A 407 0.45 -14.39 6.26
N LEU A 408 -0.57 -13.54 6.14
CA LEU A 408 -1.93 -13.86 6.52
C LEU A 408 -2.74 -14.09 5.24
N LEU A 409 -3.49 -15.19 5.19
CA LEU A 409 -4.41 -15.50 4.09
C LEU A 409 -5.84 -15.45 4.62
N LEU A 410 -6.68 -14.62 4.03
CA LEU A 410 -8.09 -14.46 4.39
C LEU A 410 -9.00 -14.89 3.23
N ASN A 411 -10.18 -15.36 3.55
CA ASN A 411 -11.27 -15.50 2.59
C ASN A 411 -11.92 -14.12 2.36
N ILE A 412 -12.11 -13.71 1.10
CA ILE A 412 -12.72 -12.41 0.76
C ILE A 412 -14.16 -12.34 1.27
N GLU A 413 -14.93 -13.43 1.16
CA GLU A 413 -16.37 -13.44 1.40
C GLU A 413 -16.74 -13.04 2.84
N ASP A 414 -15.99 -13.54 3.82
CA ASP A 414 -16.35 -13.42 5.24
C ASP A 414 -15.20 -12.93 6.15
N GLY A 415 -14.01 -12.71 5.60
CA GLY A 415 -12.84 -12.30 6.35
C GLY A 415 -12.27 -13.37 7.28
N SER A 416 -12.70 -14.63 7.15
CA SER A 416 -12.17 -15.73 7.94
C SER A 416 -10.72 -16.03 7.55
N ILE A 417 -9.92 -16.47 8.53
CA ILE A 417 -8.53 -16.84 8.31
C ILE A 417 -8.50 -18.18 7.58
N ALA A 418 -7.96 -18.18 6.35
CA ALA A 418 -7.68 -19.40 5.59
C ALA A 418 -6.30 -19.99 5.95
N GLY A 419 -5.34 -19.13 6.33
CA GLY A 419 -4.01 -19.57 6.76
C GLY A 419 -3.21 -18.44 7.41
N PHE A 420 -2.24 -18.79 8.23
CA PHE A 420 -1.23 -17.87 8.76
C PHE A 420 0.13 -18.54 8.72
N PHE A 421 1.08 -17.91 8.06
CA PHE A 421 2.43 -18.41 7.79
C PHE A 421 3.41 -17.49 8.53
N HIS A 422 3.80 -17.93 9.71
CA HIS A 422 4.62 -17.14 10.63
C HIS A 422 6.05 -16.98 10.10
N THR A 423 6.59 -15.76 10.21
CA THR A 423 8.00 -15.44 9.99
C THR A 423 8.60 -14.82 11.25
N GLU A 424 9.91 -14.90 11.41
CA GLU A 424 10.61 -14.33 12.56
C GLU A 424 10.60 -12.79 12.50
N GLY A 425 10.94 -12.23 11.33
CA GLY A 425 10.89 -10.81 11.05
C GLY A 425 9.59 -10.38 10.35
N PRO A 426 9.34 -9.07 10.25
CA PRO A 426 8.18 -8.53 9.54
C PRO A 426 8.23 -8.82 8.05
N LEU A 427 7.09 -9.17 7.45
CA LEU A 427 6.96 -9.20 6.00
C LEU A 427 6.77 -7.80 5.43
N GLN A 428 7.54 -7.48 4.40
CA GLN A 428 7.49 -6.19 3.71
C GLN A 428 6.67 -6.22 2.42
N SER A 429 6.56 -7.39 1.80
CA SER A 429 5.83 -7.59 0.56
C SER A 429 5.24 -8.98 0.49
N VAL A 430 4.14 -9.13 -0.24
CA VAL A 430 3.46 -10.40 -0.50
C VAL A 430 2.96 -10.45 -1.93
N GLY A 431 3.05 -11.62 -2.54
CA GLY A 431 2.42 -11.97 -3.81
C GLY A 431 1.65 -13.28 -3.69
N ILE A 432 0.66 -13.48 -4.55
CA ILE A 432 -0.12 -14.70 -4.64
C ILE A 432 -0.36 -15.01 -6.12
N SER A 433 -0.31 -16.30 -6.51
CA SER A 433 -0.65 -16.75 -7.87
C SER A 433 -2.16 -16.60 -8.12
N GLN A 434 -2.56 -16.42 -9.39
CA GLN A 434 -3.98 -16.17 -9.72
C GLN A 434 -4.91 -17.30 -9.29
N ASP A 435 -4.41 -18.54 -9.30
CA ASP A 435 -5.14 -19.74 -8.86
C ASP A 435 -5.11 -19.95 -7.33
N ALA A 436 -4.49 -19.04 -6.60
CA ALA A 436 -4.29 -19.10 -5.15
C ALA A 436 -3.63 -20.41 -4.65
N VAL A 437 -2.77 -21.04 -5.47
CA VAL A 437 -2.02 -22.26 -5.10
C VAL A 437 -0.69 -21.92 -4.47
N HIS A 438 -0.06 -20.81 -4.90
CA HIS A 438 1.24 -20.38 -4.41
C HIS A 438 1.18 -18.96 -3.85
N MET A 439 1.89 -18.74 -2.76
CA MET A 439 2.07 -17.42 -2.15
C MET A 439 3.55 -17.23 -1.82
N ALA A 440 4.05 -16.01 -1.93
CA ALA A 440 5.39 -15.67 -1.48
C ALA A 440 5.41 -14.34 -0.74
N GLY A 441 6.39 -14.18 0.16
CA GLY A 441 6.61 -12.93 0.88
C GLY A 441 8.07 -12.69 1.17
N VAL A 442 8.47 -11.43 1.29
CA VAL A 442 9.83 -11.05 1.66
C VAL A 442 9.87 -10.57 3.10
N GLU A 443 10.59 -11.31 3.92
CA GLU A 443 10.90 -10.99 5.32
C GLU A 443 12.04 -9.98 5.39
N ALA A 444 11.99 -9.07 6.34
CA ALA A 444 13.07 -8.15 6.66
C ALA A 444 13.55 -8.32 8.10
N PRO A 445 14.84 -8.10 8.38
CA PRO A 445 15.32 -8.05 9.76
C PRO A 445 14.75 -6.82 10.49
N ALA A 446 14.41 -6.98 11.76
CA ALA A 446 13.96 -5.92 12.63
C ALA A 446 14.79 -5.83 13.91
N VAL A 447 14.95 -4.61 14.44
CA VAL A 447 15.62 -4.36 15.72
C VAL A 447 14.56 -4.18 16.80
N THR A 448 14.58 -5.04 17.79
CA THR A 448 13.68 -4.96 18.95
C THR A 448 14.09 -3.83 19.90
N PRO A 449 13.21 -3.35 20.81
CA PRO A 449 13.55 -2.28 21.76
C PRO A 449 14.75 -2.58 22.66
N ASP A 450 15.01 -3.86 22.94
CA ASP A 450 16.19 -4.30 23.71
C ASP A 450 17.44 -4.49 22.85
N GLY A 451 17.39 -4.11 21.57
CA GLY A 451 18.51 -4.11 20.63
C GLY A 451 18.82 -5.45 19.97
N ARG A 452 18.04 -6.50 20.23
CA ARG A 452 18.16 -7.78 19.51
C ARG A 452 17.72 -7.62 18.06
N ILE A 453 18.29 -8.40 17.17
CA ILE A 453 17.86 -8.52 15.79
C ILE A 453 17.01 -9.78 15.69
N ILE A 454 15.83 -9.66 15.10
CA ILE A 454 14.93 -10.76 14.77
C ILE A 454 14.71 -10.79 13.27
N GLY A 455 14.53 -11.98 12.73
CA GLY A 455 14.36 -12.20 11.29
C GLY A 455 15.63 -11.97 10.47
N ALA A 456 15.49 -12.15 9.18
CA ALA A 456 16.56 -11.94 8.22
C ALA A 456 15.95 -11.45 6.89
N TYR A 457 16.81 -11.12 5.91
CA TYR A 457 16.34 -10.72 4.60
C TYR A 457 16.15 -11.96 3.74
N ARG A 458 14.89 -12.48 3.68
CA ARG A 458 14.56 -13.78 3.09
C ARG A 458 13.31 -13.70 2.22
N LEU A 459 13.32 -14.52 1.16
CA LEU A 459 12.12 -14.85 0.41
C LEU A 459 11.54 -16.15 0.98
N HIS A 460 10.27 -16.11 1.33
CA HIS A 460 9.47 -17.29 1.69
C HIS A 460 8.52 -17.60 0.54
N ILE A 461 8.43 -18.87 0.15
CA ILE A 461 7.47 -19.38 -0.84
C ILE A 461 6.65 -20.47 -0.16
N TRP A 462 5.34 -20.36 -0.21
CA TRP A 462 4.40 -21.34 0.36
C TRP A 462 3.51 -21.93 -0.74
N THR A 463 3.26 -23.23 -0.65
CA THR A 463 2.17 -23.89 -1.37
C THR A 463 0.96 -23.89 -0.46
N LEU A 464 -0.19 -23.36 -0.90
CA LEU A 464 -1.40 -23.12 -0.11
C LEU A 464 -2.32 -24.36 -0.07
#